data_4916aebc894b4a2e751d997e4e2ddec5
#
_entry.id   4916aebc894b4a2e751d997e4e2ddec5
#
_cell.length_a   1.000
_cell.length_b   1.000
_cell.length_c   1.000
_cell.angle_alpha   90.00
_cell.angle_beta   90.00
_cell.angle_gamma   90.00
#
_symmetry.space_group_name_H-M   'P 1'
#
loop_
_entity.id
_entity.type
_entity.pdbx_description
1 polymer ?
#
loop_
_entity_poly.entity_id
_entity_poly.type
_entity_poly.pdbx_seq_one_letter_code
_entity_poly.pdbx_strand_id
1 'polypeptide(L)'
;MRSSAASDVYKRQAIYRMDIMRKIGGLDEKHFAYLEDVDLGYRARIAGFENWYIPEAKVYHVGSATTGTRYNKKKVFLAARNTIFVIYKNMPVLQLVLNVPFIFIGMLIKTLFFVRKGFGEDYCKGILEGICDCKKCWKVKFRMKNLSSYFKIQLELWCNLVRII
;
A
#
# COMPACT_ATOMS: atom_id res chain seq x y z
N MET A 1 2.36 -6.96 16.45
CA MET A 1 3.43 -6.57 15.51
C MET A 1 3.40 -5.06 15.28
N ARG A 2 4.34 -4.34 15.81
CA ARG A 2 4.41 -2.89 15.60
C ARG A 2 4.92 -2.62 14.19
N SER A 3 4.07 -2.13 13.30
CA SER A 3 4.52 -1.44 12.10
C SER A 3 5.17 -0.14 12.56
N SER A 4 6.44 -0.20 12.93
CA SER A 4 7.17 1.01 13.24
C SER A 4 7.45 1.73 11.93
N ALA A 5 6.99 2.97 11.82
CA ALA A 5 7.41 3.91 10.81
C ALA A 5 8.92 4.24 10.88
N ALA A 6 9.64 3.51 11.69
CA ALA A 6 11.07 3.66 11.91
C ALA A 6 11.84 2.61 11.12
N SER A 7 11.92 2.75 9.85
CA SER A 7 13.15 2.42 9.17
C SER A 7 13.00 2.44 7.67
N ASP A 8 13.37 3.53 7.05
CA ASP A 8 13.76 3.56 5.65
C ASP A 8 14.89 2.54 5.33
N VAL A 9 15.52 1.97 6.36
CA VAL A 9 16.59 0.98 6.26
C VAL A 9 16.08 -0.43 5.91
N TYR A 10 14.80 -0.75 6.19
CA TYR A 10 14.25 -2.09 6.05
C TYR A 10 13.24 -2.26 4.90
N LYS A 11 12.98 -1.21 4.13
CA LYS A 11 11.85 -1.15 3.18
C LYS A 11 12.01 -1.94 1.89
N ARG A 12 13.06 -2.71 1.67
CA ARG A 12 13.27 -3.31 0.33
C ARG A 12 13.65 -4.77 0.32
N GLN A 13 13.44 -5.48 1.41
CA GLN A 13 13.60 -6.91 1.42
C GLN A 13 12.33 -7.61 1.85
N ALA A 14 11.77 -8.34 0.93
CA ALA A 14 10.70 -9.27 1.19
C ALA A 14 11.06 -10.59 0.53
N ILE A 15 10.90 -11.67 1.27
CA ILE A 15 11.00 -13.04 0.75
C ILE A 15 9.58 -13.53 0.57
N TYR A 16 9.28 -13.99 -0.64
CA TYR A 16 7.97 -14.52 -0.98
C TYR A 16 8.04 -16.01 -1.29
N ARG A 17 7.11 -16.76 -0.74
CA ARG A 17 6.92 -18.15 -1.13
C ARG A 17 6.32 -18.21 -2.54
N MET A 18 6.99 -18.86 -3.47
CA MET A 18 6.59 -18.93 -4.87
C MET A 18 5.26 -19.67 -5.10
N ASP A 19 4.95 -20.67 -4.27
CA ASP A 19 3.66 -21.37 -4.32
C ASP A 19 2.49 -20.42 -3.97
N ILE A 20 2.69 -19.52 -3.01
CA ILE A 20 1.71 -18.48 -2.65
C ILE A 20 1.58 -17.45 -3.79
N MET A 21 2.71 -16.96 -4.32
CA MET A 21 2.68 -16.02 -5.44
C MET A 21 1.94 -16.58 -6.67
N ARG A 22 2.13 -17.86 -6.97
CA ARG A 22 1.38 -18.55 -8.05
C ARG A 22 -0.13 -18.58 -7.80
N LYS A 23 -0.56 -18.71 -6.54
CA LYS A 23 -1.98 -18.74 -6.16
C LYS A 23 -2.66 -17.37 -6.18
N ILE A 24 -1.95 -16.33 -5.74
CA ILE A 24 -2.52 -14.99 -5.58
C ILE A 24 -2.17 -14.03 -6.73
N GLY A 25 -1.35 -14.48 -7.66
CA GLY A 25 -0.75 -13.67 -8.72
C GLY A 25 0.54 -12.97 -8.25
N GLY A 26 1.44 -12.71 -9.15
CA GLY A 26 2.71 -12.01 -8.92
C GLY A 26 2.54 -10.51 -8.63
N LEU A 27 3.62 -9.78 -8.77
CA LEU A 27 3.60 -8.31 -8.72
C LEU A 27 2.78 -7.77 -9.90
N ASP A 28 2.01 -6.71 -9.65
CA ASP A 28 1.20 -6.09 -10.68
C ASP A 28 2.03 -5.01 -11.40
N GLU A 29 2.31 -5.22 -12.67
CA GLU A 29 3.11 -4.31 -13.50
C GLU A 29 2.52 -2.89 -13.58
N LYS A 30 1.21 -2.74 -13.34
CA LYS A 30 0.55 -1.42 -13.31
C LYS A 30 1.09 -0.51 -12.22
N HIS A 31 1.61 -1.08 -11.12
CA HIS A 31 2.25 -0.28 -10.09
C HIS A 31 3.57 0.33 -10.58
N PHE A 32 4.31 -0.35 -11.47
CA PHE A 32 5.64 0.00 -11.93
C PHE A 32 6.67 0.05 -10.78
N ALA A 33 6.45 0.92 -9.80
CA ALA A 33 7.25 1.04 -8.59
C ALA A 33 6.43 1.69 -7.48
N TYR A 34 6.73 1.35 -6.22
CA TYR A 34 6.06 1.76 -4.98
C TYR A 34 4.69 1.10 -4.77
N LEU A 35 4.51 0.56 -3.56
CA LEU A 35 3.31 -0.12 -3.07
C LEU A 35 2.98 -1.45 -3.79
N GLU A 36 3.83 -1.95 -4.68
CA GLU A 36 3.70 -3.28 -5.26
C GLU A 36 3.79 -4.39 -4.21
N ASP A 37 4.64 -4.18 -3.20
CA ASP A 37 4.81 -5.06 -2.04
C ASP A 37 3.59 -5.01 -1.11
N VAL A 38 3.04 -3.82 -0.91
CA VAL A 38 1.80 -3.62 -0.12
C VAL A 38 0.62 -4.31 -0.80
N ASP A 39 0.49 -4.17 -2.13
CA ASP A 39 -0.54 -4.86 -2.91
C ASP A 39 -0.44 -6.37 -2.76
N LEU A 40 0.77 -6.93 -2.94
CA LEU A 40 1.01 -8.36 -2.83
C LEU A 40 0.74 -8.87 -1.42
N GLY A 41 1.23 -8.15 -0.40
CA GLY A 41 0.98 -8.47 1.01
C GLY A 41 -0.51 -8.44 1.37
N TYR A 42 -1.26 -7.48 0.84
CA TYR A 42 -2.71 -7.40 1.05
C TYR A 42 -3.43 -8.60 0.42
N ARG A 43 -3.08 -8.98 -0.81
CA ARG A 43 -3.63 -10.16 -1.49
C ARG A 43 -3.32 -11.46 -0.76
N ALA A 44 -2.10 -11.58 -0.22
CA ALA A 44 -1.72 -12.73 0.61
C ALA A 44 -2.62 -12.82 1.85
N ARG A 45 -2.87 -11.71 2.54
CA ARG A 45 -3.76 -11.63 3.69
C ARG A 45 -5.21 -11.97 3.34
N ILE A 46 -5.73 -11.48 2.23
CA ILE A 46 -7.07 -11.86 1.73
C ILE A 46 -7.17 -13.38 1.51
N ALA A 47 -6.12 -13.98 1.00
CA ALA A 47 -6.05 -15.42 0.74
C ALA A 47 -5.84 -16.28 2.01
N GLY A 48 -5.72 -15.65 3.18
CA GLY A 48 -5.54 -16.32 4.48
C GLY A 48 -4.10 -16.61 4.85
N PHE A 49 -3.12 -16.06 4.12
CA PHE A 49 -1.71 -16.12 4.47
C PHE A 49 -1.31 -14.97 5.39
N GLU A 50 -0.18 -15.14 6.08
CA GLU A 50 0.36 -14.14 6.99
C GLU A 50 1.60 -13.46 6.40
N ASN A 51 1.79 -12.18 6.77
CA ASN A 51 3.00 -11.43 6.51
C ASN A 51 3.79 -11.34 7.82
N TRP A 52 5.02 -11.81 7.81
CA TRP A 52 5.89 -11.81 8.98
C TRP A 52 6.98 -10.77 8.85
N TYR A 53 7.23 -10.06 9.93
CA TYR A 53 8.40 -9.21 10.08
C TYR A 53 9.44 -9.95 10.92
N ILE A 54 10.65 -10.07 10.38
CA ILE A 54 11.78 -10.76 11.03
C ILE A 54 12.82 -9.69 11.41
N PRO A 55 12.87 -9.26 12.69
CA PRO A 55 13.77 -8.18 13.14
C PRO A 55 15.25 -8.49 12.95
N GLU A 56 15.60 -9.79 12.99
CA GLU A 56 16.97 -10.29 12.87
C GLU A 56 17.49 -10.23 11.43
N ALA A 57 16.59 -10.21 10.43
CA ALA A 57 16.95 -10.09 9.03
C ALA A 57 17.36 -8.65 8.71
N LYS A 58 18.61 -8.32 8.96
CA LYS A 58 19.18 -6.98 8.74
C LYS A 58 19.80 -6.89 7.35
N VAL A 59 19.45 -5.83 6.62
CA VAL A 59 20.04 -5.53 5.32
C VAL A 59 20.51 -4.09 5.29
N TYR A 60 21.73 -3.94 4.82
CA TYR A 60 22.31 -2.61 4.57
C TYR A 60 21.88 -2.13 3.19
N HIS A 61 21.08 -1.07 3.15
CA HIS A 61 20.61 -0.48 1.91
C HIS A 61 21.29 0.86 1.66
N VAL A 62 21.94 0.99 0.50
CA VAL A 62 22.43 2.30 0.04
C VAL A 62 21.23 3.11 -0.42
N GLY A 63 20.68 3.91 0.49
CA GLY A 63 19.46 4.67 0.26
C GLY A 63 19.61 5.68 -0.89
N SER A 64 18.60 5.73 -1.74
CA SER A 64 18.49 6.75 -2.81
C SER A 64 19.61 6.76 -3.87
N ALA A 65 20.45 5.72 -3.98
CA ALA A 65 21.54 5.65 -4.97
C ALA A 65 21.04 5.88 -6.41
N THR A 66 19.84 5.41 -6.74
CA THR A 66 19.23 5.52 -8.08
C THR A 66 18.37 6.78 -8.26
N THR A 67 17.88 7.40 -7.18
CA THR A 67 16.83 8.44 -7.25
C THR A 67 17.18 9.71 -6.47
N GLY A 68 18.39 9.80 -5.91
CA GLY A 68 18.95 10.97 -5.24
C GLY A 68 18.24 11.31 -3.92
N THR A 69 17.16 12.06 -3.96
CA THR A 69 16.49 12.60 -2.78
C THR A 69 15.41 11.67 -2.19
N ARG A 70 15.09 11.86 -0.89
CA ARG A 70 14.00 11.16 -0.20
C ARG A 70 12.66 11.35 -0.90
N TYR A 71 12.37 12.58 -1.33
CA TYR A 71 11.17 12.94 -2.10
C TYR A 71 11.58 13.54 -3.44
N ASN A 72 10.93 13.14 -4.52
CA ASN A 72 10.96 13.78 -5.81
C ASN A 72 9.59 13.63 -6.49
N LYS A 73 9.35 14.43 -7.53
CA LYS A 73 8.09 14.50 -8.27
C LYS A 73 7.55 13.10 -8.65
N LYS A 74 8.41 12.29 -9.30
CA LYS A 74 8.03 10.95 -9.76
C LYS A 74 7.67 10.00 -8.61
N LYS A 75 8.43 10.02 -7.50
CA LYS A 75 8.15 9.19 -6.33
C LYS A 75 6.81 9.55 -5.71
N VAL A 76 6.56 10.86 -5.50
CA VAL A 76 5.33 11.35 -4.88
C VAL A 76 4.12 11.02 -5.75
N PHE A 77 4.23 11.29 -7.04
CA PHE A 77 3.19 10.98 -8.01
C PHE A 77 2.84 9.48 -8.03
N LEU A 78 3.85 8.60 -8.21
CA LEU A 78 3.63 7.15 -8.27
C LEU A 78 3.05 6.60 -6.96
N ALA A 79 3.55 7.04 -5.81
CA ALA A 79 3.04 6.61 -4.52
C ALA A 79 1.59 7.05 -4.30
N ALA A 80 1.21 8.26 -4.73
CA ALA A 80 -0.16 8.75 -4.67
C ALA A 80 -1.10 7.93 -5.57
N ARG A 81 -0.72 7.74 -6.84
CA ARG A 81 -1.46 6.94 -7.81
C ARG A 81 -1.67 5.51 -7.34
N ASN A 82 -0.58 4.87 -6.92
CA ASN A 82 -0.61 3.47 -6.52
C ASN A 82 -1.37 3.24 -5.21
N THR A 83 -1.48 4.26 -4.34
CA THR A 83 -2.38 4.19 -3.17
C THR A 83 -3.81 3.95 -3.61
N ILE A 84 -4.29 4.64 -4.64
CA ILE A 84 -5.64 4.44 -5.20
C ILE A 84 -5.75 3.03 -5.81
N PHE A 85 -4.73 2.58 -6.55
CA PHE A 85 -4.73 1.23 -7.14
C PHE A 85 -4.85 0.14 -6.06
N VAL A 86 -4.08 0.21 -4.98
CA VAL A 86 -4.15 -0.75 -3.87
C VAL A 86 -5.53 -0.76 -3.24
N ILE A 87 -6.11 0.41 -2.97
CA ILE A 87 -7.45 0.55 -2.38
C ILE A 87 -8.50 -0.07 -3.33
N TYR A 88 -8.54 0.37 -4.56
CA TYR A 88 -9.52 -0.10 -5.56
C TYR A 88 -9.44 -1.61 -5.77
N LYS A 89 -8.22 -2.13 -5.91
CA LYS A 89 -7.95 -3.52 -6.26
C LYS A 89 -8.32 -4.48 -5.13
N ASN A 90 -7.99 -4.14 -3.90
CA ASN A 90 -8.00 -5.07 -2.78
C ASN A 90 -9.21 -4.94 -1.86
N MET A 91 -9.79 -3.73 -1.74
CA MET A 91 -10.91 -3.51 -0.84
C MET A 91 -12.25 -3.85 -1.51
N PRO A 92 -13.05 -4.78 -0.95
CA PRO A 92 -14.44 -4.96 -1.36
C PRO A 92 -15.26 -3.71 -1.00
N VAL A 93 -16.40 -3.55 -1.68
CA VAL A 93 -17.23 -2.34 -1.55
C VAL A 93 -17.56 -1.99 -0.10
N LEU A 94 -17.98 -2.97 0.70
CA LEU A 94 -18.31 -2.74 2.12
C LEU A 94 -17.09 -2.22 2.89
N GLN A 95 -15.92 -2.83 2.71
CA GLN A 95 -14.69 -2.39 3.38
C GLN A 95 -14.28 -0.99 2.92
N LEU A 96 -14.46 -0.69 1.63
CA LEU A 96 -14.20 0.64 1.09
C LEU A 96 -15.11 1.68 1.77
N VAL A 97 -16.42 1.45 1.82
CA VAL A 97 -17.39 2.36 2.44
C VAL A 97 -17.05 2.62 3.91
N LEU A 98 -16.72 1.57 4.67
CA LEU A 98 -16.34 1.70 6.09
C LEU A 98 -15.06 2.54 6.30
N ASN A 99 -14.17 2.56 5.32
CA ASN A 99 -12.88 3.26 5.43
C ASN A 99 -12.83 4.60 4.68
N VAL A 100 -13.85 4.97 3.90
CA VAL A 100 -13.87 6.24 3.15
C VAL A 100 -13.51 7.46 4.01
N PRO A 101 -14.07 7.67 5.21
CA PRO A 101 -13.72 8.84 6.02
C PRO A 101 -12.23 8.87 6.38
N PHE A 102 -11.67 7.74 6.77
CA PHE A 102 -10.25 7.64 7.15
C PHE A 102 -9.31 7.78 5.95
N ILE A 103 -9.70 7.23 4.79
CA ILE A 103 -8.97 7.38 3.54
C ILE A 103 -8.94 8.87 3.15
N PHE A 104 -10.09 9.54 3.21
CA PHE A 104 -10.20 10.95 2.87
C PHE A 104 -9.33 11.83 3.78
N ILE A 105 -9.43 11.63 5.11
CA ILE A 105 -8.62 12.37 6.09
C ILE A 105 -7.13 12.10 5.84
N GLY A 106 -6.74 10.84 5.63
CA GLY A 106 -5.35 10.48 5.34
C GLY A 106 -4.82 11.11 4.05
N MET A 107 -5.64 11.18 3.00
CA MET A 107 -5.29 11.88 1.76
C MET A 107 -5.15 13.37 1.97
N LEU A 108 -6.05 14.01 2.74
CA LEU A 108 -5.99 15.43 3.07
C LEU A 108 -4.69 15.77 3.81
N ILE A 109 -4.36 15.00 4.86
CA ILE A 109 -3.12 15.18 5.63
C ILE A 109 -1.90 15.06 4.71
N LYS A 110 -1.86 14.04 3.85
CA LYS A 110 -0.75 13.87 2.89
C LYS A 110 -0.69 15.00 1.86
N THR A 111 -1.82 15.49 1.39
CA THR A 111 -1.87 16.63 0.48
C THR A 111 -1.24 17.87 1.14
N LEU A 112 -1.66 18.20 2.36
CA LEU A 112 -1.10 19.33 3.12
C LEU A 112 0.40 19.16 3.36
N PHE A 113 0.82 17.94 3.71
CA PHE A 113 2.24 17.63 3.88
C PHE A 113 3.05 17.86 2.60
N PHE A 114 2.57 17.36 1.45
CA PHE A 114 3.29 17.50 0.19
C PHE A 114 3.21 18.90 -0.39
N VAL A 115 2.14 19.66 -0.13
CA VAL A 115 2.07 21.10 -0.44
C VAL A 115 3.19 21.84 0.30
N ARG A 116 3.35 21.61 1.61
CA ARG A 116 4.44 22.21 2.39
C ARG A 116 5.83 21.80 1.93
N LYS A 117 5.97 20.64 1.29
CA LYS A 117 7.24 20.14 0.72
C LYS A 117 7.48 20.55 -0.74
N GLY A 118 6.56 21.30 -1.36
CA GLY A 118 6.65 21.71 -2.75
C GLY A 118 6.29 20.64 -3.79
N PHE A 119 5.63 19.55 -3.36
CA PHE A 119 5.20 18.43 -4.22
C PHE A 119 3.67 18.24 -4.25
N GLY A 120 2.91 19.25 -3.82
CA GLY A 120 1.45 19.15 -3.74
C GLY A 120 0.79 18.87 -5.08
N GLU A 121 1.24 19.55 -6.14
CA GLU A 121 0.74 19.34 -7.50
C GLU A 121 0.98 17.90 -7.98
N ASP A 122 2.20 17.37 -7.78
CA ASP A 122 2.54 16.01 -8.19
C ASP A 122 1.71 14.97 -7.40
N TYR A 123 1.46 15.22 -6.12
CA TYR A 123 0.61 14.36 -5.30
C TYR A 123 -0.84 14.35 -5.79
N CYS A 124 -1.42 15.53 -6.04
CA CYS A 124 -2.79 15.65 -6.55
C CYS A 124 -2.94 15.02 -7.93
N LYS A 125 -1.98 15.25 -8.84
CA LYS A 125 -1.96 14.61 -10.16
C LYS A 125 -1.93 13.08 -10.03
N GLY A 126 -1.13 12.54 -9.11
CA GLY A 126 -1.08 11.10 -8.84
C GLY A 126 -2.43 10.55 -8.36
N ILE A 127 -3.12 11.23 -7.43
CA ILE A 127 -4.45 10.84 -6.97
C ILE A 127 -5.45 10.83 -8.14
N LEU A 128 -5.49 11.90 -8.94
CA LEU A 128 -6.40 12.02 -10.07
C LEU A 128 -6.16 10.92 -11.11
N GLU A 129 -4.91 10.68 -11.52
CA GLU A 129 -4.57 9.58 -12.42
C GLU A 129 -4.94 8.23 -11.82
N GLY A 130 -4.69 8.04 -10.52
CA GLY A 130 -5.10 6.83 -9.81
C GLY A 130 -6.60 6.57 -9.91
N ILE A 131 -7.43 7.59 -9.72
CA ILE A 131 -8.90 7.49 -9.83
C ILE A 131 -9.33 7.20 -11.28
N CYS A 132 -8.74 7.89 -12.25
CA CYS A 132 -9.07 7.69 -13.66
C CYS A 132 -8.68 6.29 -14.16
N ASP A 133 -7.53 5.81 -13.73
CA ASP A 133 -6.90 4.60 -14.26
C ASP A 133 -7.11 3.34 -13.41
N CYS A 134 -7.68 3.45 -12.20
CA CYS A 134 -7.87 2.29 -11.32
C CYS A 134 -8.67 1.16 -11.98
N LYS A 135 -9.61 1.48 -12.87
CA LYS A 135 -10.40 0.47 -13.60
C LYS A 135 -9.55 -0.39 -14.55
N LYS A 136 -8.36 0.08 -14.93
CA LYS A 136 -7.41 -0.69 -15.76
C LYS A 136 -6.66 -1.76 -14.94
N CYS A 137 -6.70 -1.67 -13.61
CA CYS A 137 -6.16 -2.68 -12.73
C CYS A 137 -7.15 -3.83 -12.59
N TRP A 138 -6.64 -5.07 -12.56
CA TRP A 138 -7.49 -6.19 -12.20
C TRP A 138 -7.90 -6.10 -10.73
N LYS A 139 -9.16 -6.40 -10.44
CA LYS A 139 -9.70 -6.34 -9.07
C LYS A 139 -9.74 -7.72 -8.44
N VAL A 140 -9.33 -7.82 -7.17
CA VAL A 140 -9.45 -9.05 -6.40
C VAL A 140 -10.95 -9.35 -6.23
N LYS A 141 -11.37 -10.52 -6.74
CA LYS A 141 -12.77 -10.94 -6.63
C LYS A 141 -13.09 -11.30 -5.17
N PHE A 142 -14.11 -10.65 -4.62
CA PHE A 142 -14.63 -11.02 -3.31
C PHE A 142 -15.11 -12.48 -3.32
N ARG A 143 -14.73 -13.24 -2.29
CA ARG A 143 -15.18 -14.62 -2.10
C ARG A 143 -15.61 -14.79 -0.65
N MET A 144 -16.79 -15.37 -0.43
CA MET A 144 -17.33 -15.62 0.93
C MET A 144 -16.39 -16.44 1.80
N LYS A 145 -15.66 -17.39 1.23
CA LYS A 145 -14.64 -18.18 1.96
C LYS A 145 -13.54 -17.35 2.60
N ASN A 146 -13.32 -16.12 2.11
CA ASN A 146 -12.29 -15.20 2.63
C ASN A 146 -12.87 -14.15 3.58
N LEU A 147 -14.13 -14.28 3.99
CA LEU A 147 -14.81 -13.29 4.85
C LEU A 147 -14.07 -13.07 6.17
N SER A 148 -13.61 -14.14 6.81
CA SER A 148 -12.83 -14.04 8.05
C SER A 148 -11.51 -13.25 7.86
N SER A 149 -10.85 -13.41 6.72
CA SER A 149 -9.64 -12.65 6.38
C SER A 149 -9.96 -11.16 6.21
N TYR A 150 -11.03 -10.82 5.51
CA TYR A 150 -11.45 -9.42 5.36
C TYR A 150 -11.81 -8.79 6.70
N PHE A 151 -12.47 -9.54 7.58
CA PHE A 151 -12.80 -9.05 8.92
C PHE A 151 -11.55 -8.80 9.77
N LYS A 152 -10.59 -9.73 9.78
CA LYS A 152 -9.29 -9.55 10.45
C LYS A 152 -8.54 -8.33 9.93
N ILE A 153 -8.47 -8.16 8.60
CA ILE A 153 -7.85 -7.00 7.98
C ILE A 153 -8.55 -5.70 8.42
N GLN A 154 -9.89 -5.70 8.45
CA GLN A 154 -10.65 -4.51 8.87
C GLN A 154 -10.37 -4.13 10.32
N LEU A 155 -10.33 -5.09 11.22
CA LEU A 155 -9.97 -4.84 12.62
C LEU A 155 -8.54 -4.27 12.74
N GLU A 156 -7.59 -4.83 12.00
CA GLU A 156 -6.22 -4.30 11.98
C GLU A 156 -6.12 -2.88 11.43
N LEU A 157 -6.87 -2.56 10.37
CA LEU A 157 -6.91 -1.20 9.85
C LEU A 157 -7.37 -0.22 10.93
N TRP A 158 -8.43 -0.54 11.67
CA TRP A 158 -8.94 0.32 12.75
C TRP A 158 -8.00 0.36 13.97
N CYS A 159 -7.46 -0.77 14.39
CA CYS A 159 -6.47 -0.79 15.47
C CYS A 159 -5.22 0.03 15.15
N ASN A 160 -4.80 0.03 13.88
CA ASN A 160 -3.64 0.83 13.45
C ASN A 160 -3.93 2.33 13.46
N LEU A 161 -5.17 2.77 13.22
CA LEU A 161 -5.55 4.17 13.38
C LEU A 161 -5.33 4.66 14.82
N VAL A 162 -5.74 3.85 15.80
CA VAL A 162 -5.56 4.18 17.23
C VAL A 162 -4.09 4.15 17.64
N ARG A 163 -3.25 3.32 17.01
CA ARG A 163 -1.80 3.23 17.32
C ARG A 163 -0.96 4.37 16.75
N ILE A 164 -1.51 5.12 15.80
CA ILE A 164 -0.82 6.27 15.19
C ILE A 164 -1.07 7.56 15.98
N ILE A 165 -2.14 7.57 16.79
CA ILE A 165 -2.47 8.66 17.72
C ILE A 165 -1.76 8.43 19.05
#